data_a8ee46d188e9abb4bf10afe87b3d0668
#
_entry.id   a8ee46d188e9abb4bf10afe87b3d0668
#
_cell.length_a   1.000
_cell.length_b   1.000
_cell.length_c   1.000
_cell.angle_alpha   90.00
_cell.angle_beta   90.00
_cell.angle_gamma   90.00
#
_symmetry.space_group_name_H-M   'P 1'
#
loop_
_entity.id
_entity.type
_entity.pdbx_description
1 polymer ?
#
loop_
_entity_poly.entity_id
_entity_poly.type
_entity_poly.pdbx_seq_one_letter_code
_entity_poly.pdbx_strand_id
1 'polypeptide(L)'
;MVFVHSVGRSILIFKIYILFSIHLSVSIRFISIFFIVALGVAFFSGIQAASPDMRYSGDSYYDETNLMDLRVMGTLGLTDEDMEALNQVKGVELAEGGYALDVLSGEKGSQQVIHLESLGGSINKLSVIDGRIPEKKGECLIDSQLAGQGAFQMGSEAVFETEDDEDSVLKQKSYTIVGTCSSPMYISFARGHTTLGSGEVSGYAYVTEDNFDQEVYTVAYLLAKGAREQVSYTELYENLVKKVQSRVEGIKEERCQLRYDSVRGKAQQELADGEKELADGKKKARRELEDAKKELSDARKKLEDGRAEYEDGVRQLSDAK
;
A
#
# COMPACT_ATOMS: atom_id res chain seq x y z
N MET A 1 -79.49 10.21 -65.28
CA MET A 1 -79.60 10.21 -63.81
C MET A 1 -78.41 9.45 -63.11
N VAL A 2 -77.57 8.77 -63.83
CA VAL A 2 -76.43 7.97 -63.29
C VAL A 2 -75.18 8.83 -63.01
N PHE A 3 -74.94 9.95 -63.71
CA PHE A 3 -73.74 10.79 -63.58
C PHE A 3 -73.73 11.61 -62.30
N VAL A 4 -74.82 12.05 -61.73
CA VAL A 4 -74.93 12.88 -60.50
C VAL A 4 -74.60 12.05 -59.24
N HIS A 5 -74.93 10.73 -59.24
CA HIS A 5 -74.65 9.82 -58.12
C HIS A 5 -73.16 9.47 -58.02
N SER A 6 -72.41 9.40 -59.12
CA SER A 6 -71.00 9.13 -59.14
C SER A 6 -70.14 10.30 -58.56
N VAL A 7 -70.49 11.54 -58.93
CA VAL A 7 -69.79 12.74 -58.48
C VAL A 7 -69.99 12.94 -56.99
N GLY A 8 -71.22 12.73 -56.47
CA GLY A 8 -71.51 12.85 -55.02
C GLY A 8 -70.71 11.85 -54.17
N ARG A 9 -70.54 10.61 -54.64
CA ARG A 9 -69.71 9.58 -53.96
C ARG A 9 -68.16 9.93 -53.94
N SER A 10 -67.68 10.45 -55.04
CA SER A 10 -66.28 10.86 -55.16
C SER A 10 -65.99 12.06 -54.23
N ILE A 11 -66.85 13.00 -54.10
CA ILE A 11 -66.70 14.14 -53.20
C ILE A 11 -66.78 13.69 -51.73
N LEU A 12 -67.61 12.73 -51.38
CA LEU A 12 -67.74 12.19 -50.04
C LEU A 12 -66.42 11.40 -49.64
N ILE A 13 -65.93 10.58 -50.52
CA ILE A 13 -64.67 9.83 -50.32
C ILE A 13 -63.50 10.80 -50.13
N PHE A 14 -63.39 11.84 -50.93
CA PHE A 14 -62.38 12.88 -50.83
C PHE A 14 -62.47 13.65 -49.50
N LYS A 15 -63.64 14.00 -49.02
CA LYS A 15 -63.84 14.62 -47.71
C LYS A 15 -63.39 13.67 -46.55
N ILE A 16 -63.74 12.39 -46.63
CA ILE A 16 -63.33 11.39 -45.63
C ILE A 16 -61.82 11.25 -45.63
N TYR A 17 -61.18 11.21 -46.79
CA TYR A 17 -59.69 11.12 -46.88
C TYR A 17 -59.00 12.35 -46.30
N ILE A 18 -59.53 13.57 -46.59
CA ILE A 18 -58.98 14.83 -46.00
C ILE A 18 -59.18 14.83 -44.48
N LEU A 19 -60.34 14.46 -43.98
CA LEU A 19 -60.55 14.38 -42.50
C LEU A 19 -59.65 13.38 -41.84
N PHE A 20 -59.47 12.21 -42.45
CA PHE A 20 -58.54 11.16 -41.95
C PHE A 20 -57.07 11.62 -41.98
N SER A 21 -56.62 12.28 -43.05
CA SER A 21 -55.30 12.85 -43.17
C SER A 21 -55.03 13.95 -42.15
N ILE A 22 -55.98 14.83 -41.91
CA ILE A 22 -55.89 15.89 -40.88
C ILE A 22 -55.82 15.23 -39.49
N HIS A 23 -56.70 14.28 -39.20
CA HIS A 23 -56.67 13.59 -37.91
C HIS A 23 -55.38 12.85 -37.66
N LEU A 24 -54.86 12.14 -38.66
CA LEU A 24 -53.57 11.44 -38.61
C LEU A 24 -52.41 12.43 -38.37
N SER A 25 -52.40 13.58 -39.09
CA SER A 25 -51.37 14.61 -38.92
C SER A 25 -51.39 15.25 -37.53
N VAL A 26 -52.58 15.50 -36.96
CA VAL A 26 -52.73 16.04 -35.59
C VAL A 26 -52.27 15.00 -34.58
N SER A 27 -52.63 13.72 -34.75
CA SER A 27 -52.22 12.63 -33.87
C SER A 27 -50.68 12.42 -33.89
N ILE A 28 -50.07 12.48 -35.08
CA ILE A 28 -48.61 12.38 -35.21
C ILE A 28 -47.89 13.54 -34.48
N ARG A 29 -48.41 14.76 -34.63
CA ARG A 29 -47.85 15.93 -33.93
C ARG A 29 -48.00 15.80 -32.41
N PHE A 30 -49.16 15.37 -31.94
CA PHE A 30 -49.38 15.14 -30.52
C PHE A 30 -48.44 14.09 -29.95
N ILE A 31 -48.31 12.95 -30.63
CA ILE A 31 -47.39 11.86 -30.25
C ILE A 31 -45.96 12.36 -30.22
N SER A 32 -45.51 13.15 -31.23
CA SER A 32 -44.18 13.71 -31.29
C SER A 32 -43.91 14.63 -30.10
N ILE A 33 -44.80 15.54 -29.77
CA ILE A 33 -44.68 16.43 -28.61
C ILE A 33 -44.65 15.63 -27.32
N PHE A 34 -45.54 14.63 -27.20
CA PHE A 34 -45.57 13.75 -26.04
C PHE A 34 -44.24 13.05 -25.82
N PHE A 35 -43.65 12.45 -26.87
CA PHE A 35 -42.35 11.78 -26.75
C PHE A 35 -41.21 12.76 -26.42
N ILE A 36 -41.19 13.96 -26.96
CA ILE A 36 -40.18 14.98 -26.64
C ILE A 36 -40.26 15.34 -25.14
N VAL A 37 -41.46 15.60 -24.62
CA VAL A 37 -41.63 15.92 -23.21
C VAL A 37 -41.32 14.73 -22.32
N ALA A 38 -41.81 13.53 -22.69
CA ALA A 38 -41.52 12.29 -21.93
C ALA A 38 -40.03 12.00 -21.89
N LEU A 39 -39.30 12.15 -23.00
CA LEU A 39 -37.85 11.97 -23.07
C LEU A 39 -37.12 12.99 -22.18
N GLY A 40 -37.55 14.27 -22.23
CA GLY A 40 -36.97 15.31 -21.39
C GLY A 40 -37.15 15.05 -19.90
N VAL A 41 -38.35 14.65 -19.48
CA VAL A 41 -38.62 14.29 -18.09
C VAL A 41 -37.87 13.04 -17.67
N ALA A 42 -37.83 12.00 -18.51
CA ALA A 42 -37.11 10.77 -18.22
C ALA A 42 -35.60 11.01 -18.06
N PHE A 43 -35.01 11.81 -18.97
CA PHE A 43 -33.60 12.17 -18.91
C PHE A 43 -33.26 12.98 -17.64
N PHE A 44 -34.08 14.00 -17.35
CA PHE A 44 -33.91 14.82 -16.15
C PHE A 44 -34.03 13.98 -14.86
N SER A 45 -35.07 13.13 -14.79
CA SER A 45 -35.27 12.24 -13.64
C SER A 45 -34.13 11.24 -13.48
N GLY A 46 -33.60 10.69 -14.60
CA GLY A 46 -32.46 9.77 -14.60
C GLY A 46 -31.18 10.42 -14.05
N ILE A 47 -30.88 11.65 -14.48
CA ILE A 47 -29.74 12.42 -13.95
C ILE A 47 -29.90 12.70 -12.45
N GLN A 48 -31.08 13.09 -12.01
CA GLN A 48 -31.36 13.36 -10.61
C GLN A 48 -31.22 12.11 -9.71
N ALA A 49 -31.63 10.94 -10.22
CA ALA A 49 -31.51 9.67 -9.50
C ALA A 49 -30.07 9.13 -9.44
N ALA A 50 -29.24 9.42 -10.46
CA ALA A 50 -27.90 8.85 -10.56
C ALA A 50 -26.99 9.17 -9.36
N SER A 51 -27.03 10.40 -8.84
CA SER A 51 -26.17 10.79 -7.71
C SER A 51 -26.50 10.07 -6.39
N PRO A 52 -27.77 9.99 -5.95
CA PRO A 52 -28.14 9.19 -4.79
C PRO A 52 -27.82 7.71 -4.95
N ASP A 53 -28.10 7.13 -6.12
CA ASP A 53 -27.85 5.70 -6.38
C ASP A 53 -26.35 5.37 -6.33
N MET A 54 -25.50 6.23 -6.89
CA MET A 54 -24.04 6.06 -6.81
C MET A 54 -23.53 6.15 -5.37
N ARG A 55 -24.07 7.08 -4.57
CA ARG A 55 -23.70 7.19 -3.15
C ARG A 55 -24.10 5.95 -2.36
N TYR A 56 -25.30 5.46 -2.56
CA TYR A 56 -25.81 4.27 -1.90
C TYR A 56 -25.01 3.02 -2.29
N SER A 57 -24.70 2.87 -3.58
CA SER A 57 -23.88 1.75 -4.05
C SER A 57 -22.46 1.81 -3.52
N GLY A 58 -21.87 3.03 -3.43
CA GLY A 58 -20.55 3.22 -2.82
C GLY A 58 -20.55 2.89 -1.34
N ASP A 59 -21.55 3.35 -0.60
CA ASP A 59 -21.72 3.08 0.83
C ASP A 59 -21.84 1.58 1.11
N SER A 60 -22.70 0.87 0.38
CA SER A 60 -22.84 -0.59 0.47
C SER A 60 -21.53 -1.32 0.21
N TYR A 61 -20.75 -0.86 -0.79
CA TYR A 61 -19.45 -1.43 -1.11
C TYR A 61 -18.42 -1.21 0.02
N TYR A 62 -18.41 -0.03 0.64
CA TYR A 62 -17.52 0.27 1.77
C TYR A 62 -17.86 -0.57 2.99
N ASP A 63 -19.15 -0.74 3.27
CA ASP A 63 -19.63 -1.59 4.36
C ASP A 63 -19.28 -3.08 4.16
N GLU A 64 -19.46 -3.59 2.94
CA GLU A 64 -19.14 -4.98 2.60
C GLU A 64 -17.64 -5.29 2.72
N THR A 65 -16.81 -4.30 2.35
CA THR A 65 -15.36 -4.43 2.38
C THR A 65 -14.72 -3.98 3.69
N ASN A 66 -15.51 -3.48 4.65
CA ASN A 66 -15.02 -2.87 5.90
C ASN A 66 -13.94 -1.82 5.61
N LEU A 67 -14.23 -0.86 4.72
CA LEU A 67 -13.28 0.21 4.42
C LEU A 67 -12.98 0.99 5.71
N MET A 68 -11.71 1.25 5.97
CA MET A 68 -11.27 2.06 7.11
C MET A 68 -11.95 3.44 7.16
N ASP A 69 -12.31 3.89 8.34
CA ASP A 69 -12.77 5.26 8.58
C ASP A 69 -11.60 6.24 8.84
N LEU A 70 -10.55 5.75 9.48
CA LEU A 70 -9.36 6.54 9.81
C LEU A 70 -8.08 5.74 9.52
N ARG A 71 -7.04 6.45 9.11
CA ARG A 71 -5.68 5.93 8.95
C ARG A 71 -4.73 6.70 9.85
N VAL A 72 -3.92 5.99 10.63
CA VAL A 72 -2.87 6.55 11.50
C VAL A 72 -1.52 6.12 10.98
N MET A 73 -0.59 7.04 10.90
CA MET A 73 0.79 6.79 10.48
C MET A 73 1.74 7.45 11.48
N GLY A 74 2.85 6.79 11.78
CA GLY A 74 3.89 7.29 12.65
C GLY A 74 5.25 7.30 11.95
N THR A 75 6.01 8.38 12.02
CA THR A 75 7.35 8.47 11.40
C THR A 75 8.37 7.51 12.00
N LEU A 76 8.17 7.07 13.24
CA LEU A 76 9.01 6.07 13.91
C LEU A 76 8.32 4.69 13.99
N GLY A 77 7.29 4.49 13.18
CA GLY A 77 6.44 3.31 13.22
C GLY A 77 5.50 3.29 14.43
N LEU A 78 4.60 2.31 14.44
CA LEU A 78 3.59 2.07 15.47
C LEU A 78 3.87 0.72 16.13
N THR A 79 3.86 0.64 17.43
CA THR A 79 4.12 -0.59 18.20
C THR A 79 2.83 -1.33 18.53
N ASP A 80 2.93 -2.56 19.06
CA ASP A 80 1.77 -3.30 19.57
C ASP A 80 1.05 -2.53 20.67
N GLU A 81 1.80 -1.83 21.54
CA GLU A 81 1.20 -0.99 22.59
C GLU A 81 0.47 0.23 22.00
N ASP A 82 0.89 0.73 20.82
CA ASP A 82 0.14 1.75 20.10
C ASP A 82 -1.17 1.20 19.56
N MET A 83 -1.16 -0.04 19.03
CA MET A 83 -2.38 -0.73 18.60
C MET A 83 -3.34 -0.96 19.77
N GLU A 84 -2.83 -1.39 20.91
CA GLU A 84 -3.63 -1.54 22.12
C GLU A 84 -4.23 -0.20 22.58
N ALA A 85 -3.42 0.87 22.58
CA ALA A 85 -3.88 2.20 22.95
C ALA A 85 -4.97 2.72 22.00
N LEU A 86 -4.80 2.52 20.68
CA LEU A 86 -5.80 2.89 19.67
C LEU A 86 -7.11 2.12 19.85
N ASN A 87 -7.06 0.82 20.13
CA ASN A 87 -8.24 -0.01 20.40
C ASN A 87 -8.97 0.38 21.68
N GLN A 88 -8.28 1.01 22.65
CA GLN A 88 -8.89 1.49 23.89
C GLN A 88 -9.52 2.89 23.75
N VAL A 89 -9.27 3.61 22.66
CA VAL A 89 -9.86 4.92 22.42
C VAL A 89 -11.38 4.80 22.30
N LYS A 90 -12.10 5.57 23.13
CA LYS A 90 -13.56 5.57 23.09
C LYS A 90 -14.10 5.94 21.71
N GLY A 91 -14.81 5.00 21.08
CA GLY A 91 -15.43 5.18 19.77
C GLY A 91 -14.64 4.52 18.64
N VAL A 92 -13.47 3.99 18.87
CA VAL A 92 -12.82 3.02 17.98
C VAL A 92 -13.52 1.67 18.18
N GLU A 93 -13.89 1.03 17.10
CA GLU A 93 -14.45 -0.33 17.08
C GLU A 93 -13.34 -1.36 16.94
N LEU A 94 -12.41 -1.11 16.03
CA LEU A 94 -11.27 -1.95 15.75
C LEU A 94 -10.13 -1.09 15.20
N ALA A 95 -8.90 -1.37 15.62
CA ALA A 95 -7.67 -0.88 15.03
C ALA A 95 -6.77 -2.06 14.68
N GLU A 96 -6.33 -2.11 13.42
CA GLU A 96 -5.41 -3.12 12.88
C GLU A 96 -4.15 -2.43 12.36
N GLY A 97 -2.96 -2.95 12.76
CA GLY A 97 -1.68 -2.53 12.22
C GLY A 97 -1.41 -3.18 10.87
N GLY A 98 -0.60 -2.54 10.07
CA GLY A 98 -0.18 -3.06 8.77
C GLY A 98 1.13 -2.46 8.31
N TYR A 99 1.65 -3.01 7.24
CA TYR A 99 2.86 -2.52 6.58
C TYR A 99 2.50 -2.00 5.20
N ALA A 100 2.97 -0.80 4.89
CA ALA A 100 2.76 -0.16 3.61
C ALA A 100 4.02 0.61 3.21
N LEU A 101 4.50 0.41 1.98
CA LEU A 101 5.64 1.14 1.41
C LEU A 101 5.53 1.19 -0.11
N ASP A 102 6.17 2.18 -0.71
CA ASP A 102 6.31 2.25 -2.15
C ASP A 102 7.59 1.53 -2.58
N VAL A 103 7.48 0.73 -3.65
CA VAL A 103 8.57 -0.06 -4.22
C VAL A 103 8.67 0.16 -5.72
N LEU A 104 9.85 -0.06 -6.27
CA LEU A 104 10.10 -0.03 -7.71
C LEU A 104 9.99 -1.45 -8.28
N SER A 105 9.34 -1.57 -9.44
CA SER A 105 9.23 -2.83 -10.16
C SER A 105 9.46 -2.62 -11.65
N GLY A 106 10.20 -3.51 -12.29
CA GLY A 106 10.53 -3.45 -13.72
C GLY A 106 12.01 -3.19 -14.00
N GLU A 107 12.35 -3.06 -15.29
CA GLU A 107 13.73 -2.83 -15.73
C GLU A 107 14.17 -1.37 -15.48
N LYS A 108 15.47 -1.17 -15.19
CA LYS A 108 16.05 0.17 -14.99
C LYS A 108 15.73 1.08 -16.19
N GLY A 109 15.08 2.22 -15.91
CA GLY A 109 14.67 3.22 -16.90
C GLY A 109 13.23 3.11 -17.36
N SER A 110 12.51 2.01 -17.00
CA SER A 110 11.07 1.85 -17.20
C SER A 110 10.37 1.30 -15.95
N GLN A 111 10.94 1.55 -14.79
CA GLN A 111 10.40 1.09 -13.51
C GLN A 111 9.07 1.77 -13.20
N GLN A 112 8.14 0.97 -12.71
CA GLN A 112 6.84 1.42 -12.20
C GLN A 112 6.89 1.46 -10.66
N VAL A 113 6.21 2.42 -10.06
CA VAL A 113 6.07 2.47 -8.61
C VAL A 113 4.83 1.67 -8.21
N ILE A 114 5.01 0.72 -7.34
CA ILE A 114 3.96 -0.15 -6.80
C ILE A 114 3.82 0.15 -5.30
N HIS A 115 2.60 0.44 -4.86
CA HIS A 115 2.29 0.55 -3.44
C HIS A 115 2.12 -0.85 -2.88
N LEU A 116 3.10 -1.31 -2.11
CA LEU A 116 3.13 -2.65 -1.51
C LEU A 116 2.56 -2.60 -0.09
N GLU A 117 1.55 -3.42 0.18
CA GLU A 117 0.90 -3.51 1.48
C GLU A 117 0.91 -4.94 2.02
N SER A 118 0.88 -5.05 3.34
CA SER A 118 0.58 -6.33 4.00
C SER A 118 -0.89 -6.67 3.84
N LEU A 119 -1.19 -7.97 3.74
CA LEU A 119 -2.58 -8.44 3.84
C LEU A 119 -3.12 -8.10 5.22
N GLY A 120 -4.23 -7.35 5.26
CA GLY A 120 -4.94 -7.02 6.48
C GLY A 120 -5.79 -8.18 7.02
N GLY A 121 -6.29 -8.00 8.23
CA GLY A 121 -7.20 -8.94 8.89
C GLY A 121 -8.64 -8.78 8.41
N SER A 122 -9.38 -7.87 9.03
CA SER A 122 -10.81 -7.66 8.77
C SER A 122 -11.13 -6.29 8.20
N ILE A 123 -10.20 -5.33 8.27
CA ILE A 123 -10.33 -3.99 7.68
C ILE A 123 -9.81 -4.02 6.24
N ASN A 124 -10.40 -3.21 5.36
CA ASN A 124 -10.02 -3.07 3.94
C ASN A 124 -10.00 -4.40 3.16
N LYS A 125 -11.06 -5.20 3.29
CA LYS A 125 -11.14 -6.52 2.65
C LYS A 125 -11.00 -6.42 1.14
N LEU A 126 -10.11 -7.23 0.59
CA LEU A 126 -9.84 -7.30 -0.83
C LEU A 126 -10.88 -8.15 -1.56
N SER A 127 -11.26 -7.72 -2.75
CA SER A 127 -12.06 -8.52 -3.67
C SER A 127 -11.13 -9.21 -4.68
N VAL A 128 -10.93 -10.53 -4.55
CA VAL A 128 -10.14 -11.30 -5.52
C VAL A 128 -10.92 -11.40 -6.83
N ILE A 129 -10.28 -10.97 -7.92
CA ILE A 129 -10.85 -11.00 -9.27
C ILE A 129 -10.48 -12.29 -9.99
N ASP A 130 -9.23 -12.71 -9.88
CA ASP A 130 -8.71 -13.95 -10.47
C ASP A 130 -7.64 -14.55 -9.57
N GLY A 131 -7.51 -15.89 -9.56
CA GLY A 131 -6.56 -16.60 -8.75
C GLY A 131 -6.98 -16.73 -7.29
N ARG A 132 -6.06 -16.48 -6.35
CA ARG A 132 -6.26 -16.65 -4.90
C ARG A 132 -5.48 -15.62 -4.08
N ILE A 133 -5.83 -15.50 -2.81
CA ILE A 133 -5.05 -14.72 -1.82
C ILE A 133 -3.70 -15.42 -1.58
N PRO A 134 -2.58 -14.67 -1.40
CA PRO A 134 -1.30 -15.21 -0.95
C PRO A 134 -1.41 -15.93 0.40
N GLU A 135 -0.88 -17.14 0.46
CA GLU A 135 -0.85 -17.96 1.68
C GLU A 135 0.56 -18.18 2.19
N LYS A 136 1.55 -17.94 1.35
CA LYS A 136 2.95 -18.23 1.63
C LYS A 136 3.81 -17.01 1.38
N LYS A 137 4.92 -16.95 2.10
CA LYS A 137 6.00 -16.02 1.84
C LYS A 137 6.45 -16.16 0.38
N GLY A 138 6.66 -15.03 -0.30
CA GLY A 138 7.04 -15.01 -1.71
C GLY A 138 5.89 -15.10 -2.71
N GLU A 139 4.65 -15.05 -2.25
CA GLU A 139 3.47 -14.90 -3.09
C GLU A 139 2.95 -13.47 -2.98
N CYS A 140 2.41 -12.92 -4.07
CA CYS A 140 1.76 -11.63 -4.08
C CYS A 140 0.43 -11.64 -4.85
N LEU A 141 -0.45 -10.72 -4.44
CA LEU A 141 -1.69 -10.37 -5.12
C LEU A 141 -1.50 -8.96 -5.71
N ILE A 142 -1.85 -8.77 -6.97
CA ILE A 142 -1.62 -7.48 -7.64
C ILE A 142 -2.93 -6.78 -8.00
N ASP A 143 -2.84 -5.46 -8.21
CA ASP A 143 -3.93 -4.65 -8.76
C ASP A 143 -4.39 -5.24 -10.11
N SER A 144 -5.70 -5.45 -10.24
CA SER A 144 -6.31 -5.94 -11.48
C SER A 144 -6.04 -5.03 -12.69
N GLN A 145 -5.75 -3.75 -12.49
CA GLN A 145 -5.38 -2.82 -13.57
C GLN A 145 -3.94 -3.04 -14.08
N LEU A 146 -3.05 -3.58 -13.25
CA LEU A 146 -1.70 -3.97 -13.67
C LEU A 146 -1.69 -5.31 -14.41
N ALA A 147 -2.70 -6.14 -14.16
CA ALA A 147 -2.76 -7.49 -14.72
C ALA A 147 -2.73 -7.45 -16.25
N GLY A 148 -1.82 -8.23 -16.84
CA GLY A 148 -1.62 -8.28 -18.29
C GLY A 148 -0.76 -7.15 -18.87
N GLN A 149 -0.24 -6.24 -18.05
CA GLN A 149 0.70 -5.22 -18.47
C GLN A 149 2.15 -5.71 -18.24
N GLY A 150 2.88 -5.98 -19.32
CA GLY A 150 4.29 -6.35 -19.23
C GLY A 150 4.56 -7.59 -18.37
N ALA A 151 5.31 -7.45 -17.29
CA ALA A 151 5.70 -8.53 -16.39
C ALA A 151 4.60 -8.98 -15.41
N PHE A 152 3.50 -8.23 -15.29
CA PHE A 152 2.44 -8.52 -14.30
C PHE A 152 1.41 -9.52 -14.85
N GLN A 153 1.82 -10.76 -15.08
CA GLN A 153 0.96 -11.85 -15.50
C GLN A 153 0.79 -12.87 -14.38
N MET A 154 -0.37 -13.51 -14.33
CA MET A 154 -0.63 -14.60 -13.40
C MET A 154 0.44 -15.69 -13.52
N GLY A 155 1.02 -16.08 -12.39
CA GLY A 155 2.09 -17.08 -12.32
C GLY A 155 3.49 -16.57 -12.70
N SER A 156 3.64 -15.31 -13.14
CA SER A 156 4.95 -14.71 -13.36
C SER A 156 5.56 -14.21 -12.05
N GLU A 157 6.83 -13.84 -12.10
CA GLU A 157 7.60 -13.31 -10.99
C GLU A 157 7.64 -11.78 -11.07
N ALA A 158 7.19 -11.11 -10.02
CA ALA A 158 7.32 -9.68 -9.82
C ALA A 158 8.51 -9.40 -8.90
N VAL A 159 9.37 -8.46 -9.28
CA VAL A 159 10.50 -8.02 -8.46
C VAL A 159 10.19 -6.66 -7.88
N PHE A 160 10.29 -6.53 -6.54
CA PHE A 160 10.08 -5.29 -5.81
C PHE A 160 11.39 -4.83 -5.17
N GLU A 161 11.82 -3.63 -5.53
CA GLU A 161 13.06 -3.02 -5.05
C GLU A 161 12.74 -1.79 -4.20
N THR A 162 13.37 -1.67 -3.05
CA THR A 162 13.37 -0.45 -2.23
C THR A 162 14.47 0.50 -2.71
N GLU A 163 14.38 1.79 -2.39
CA GLU A 163 15.38 2.78 -2.82
C GLU A 163 16.77 2.49 -2.20
N ASP A 164 16.79 2.05 -0.95
CA ASP A 164 18.01 1.68 -0.23
C ASP A 164 18.07 0.16 -0.03
N ASP A 165 19.02 -0.49 -0.70
CA ASP A 165 19.25 -1.94 -0.61
C ASP A 165 19.82 -2.39 0.76
N GLU A 166 20.52 -1.49 1.48
CA GLU A 166 21.19 -1.81 2.76
C GLU A 166 20.21 -1.88 3.94
N ASP A 167 19.09 -1.12 3.88
CA ASP A 167 18.03 -1.13 4.90
C ASP A 167 16.73 -1.73 4.34
N SER A 168 16.82 -2.83 3.60
CA SER A 168 15.65 -3.45 2.97
C SER A 168 14.62 -3.87 4.00
N VAL A 169 13.48 -3.18 3.98
CA VAL A 169 12.28 -3.48 4.78
C VAL A 169 11.65 -4.83 4.38
N LEU A 170 12.04 -5.37 3.22
CA LEU A 170 11.54 -6.62 2.67
C LEU A 170 12.55 -7.75 2.84
N LYS A 171 12.10 -8.88 3.36
CA LYS A 171 12.91 -10.10 3.51
C LYS A 171 13.30 -10.77 2.19
N GLN A 172 12.62 -10.40 1.11
CA GLN A 172 12.91 -10.88 -0.24
C GLN A 172 12.44 -9.88 -1.29
N LYS A 173 13.01 -9.96 -2.49
CA LYS A 173 12.70 -9.03 -3.59
C LYS A 173 11.77 -9.63 -4.64
N SER A 174 11.72 -10.96 -4.74
CA SER A 174 10.99 -11.65 -5.80
C SER A 174 9.75 -12.35 -5.26
N TYR A 175 8.63 -12.18 -5.97
CA TYR A 175 7.30 -12.65 -5.57
C TYR A 175 6.57 -13.27 -6.75
N THR A 176 5.98 -14.43 -6.53
CA THR A 176 5.11 -15.07 -7.54
C THR A 176 3.71 -14.45 -7.49
N ILE A 177 3.20 -13.99 -8.61
CA ILE A 177 1.84 -13.45 -8.72
C ILE A 177 0.85 -14.61 -8.68
N VAL A 178 0.08 -14.73 -7.59
CA VAL A 178 -0.90 -15.82 -7.40
C VAL A 178 -2.34 -15.39 -7.62
N GLY A 179 -2.57 -14.09 -7.79
CA GLY A 179 -3.91 -13.57 -8.09
C GLY A 179 -3.92 -12.08 -8.36
N THR A 180 -5.09 -11.61 -8.75
CA THR A 180 -5.39 -10.19 -8.97
C THR A 180 -6.56 -9.77 -8.10
N CYS A 181 -6.56 -8.52 -7.64
CA CYS A 181 -7.60 -8.01 -6.76
C CYS A 181 -8.05 -6.59 -7.10
N SER A 182 -9.18 -6.22 -6.51
CA SER A 182 -9.63 -4.85 -6.33
C SER A 182 -9.60 -4.53 -4.84
N SER A 183 -9.09 -3.36 -4.49
CA SER A 183 -9.03 -2.86 -3.11
C SER A 183 -9.99 -1.69 -2.93
N PRO A 184 -10.75 -1.65 -1.82
CA PRO A 184 -11.66 -0.54 -1.53
C PRO A 184 -10.93 0.80 -1.31
N MET A 185 -9.65 0.76 -0.99
CA MET A 185 -8.83 1.96 -0.81
C MET A 185 -8.49 2.65 -2.14
N TYR A 186 -8.59 1.95 -3.27
CA TYR A 186 -8.16 2.43 -4.59
C TYR A 186 -9.29 2.36 -5.62
N ILE A 187 -10.40 3.07 -5.38
CA ILE A 187 -11.54 3.14 -6.30
C ILE A 187 -11.31 4.06 -7.51
N SER A 188 -10.33 4.97 -7.42
CA SER A 188 -9.94 5.86 -8.54
C SER A 188 -8.98 5.16 -9.49
N PHE A 189 -9.00 5.53 -10.77
CA PHE A 189 -7.99 5.10 -11.74
C PHE A 189 -6.59 5.64 -11.39
N ALA A 190 -6.48 6.83 -10.80
CA ALA A 190 -5.24 7.35 -10.26
C ALA A 190 -4.97 6.70 -8.90
N ARG A 191 -3.83 6.01 -8.76
CA ARG A 191 -3.46 5.24 -7.56
C ARG A 191 -2.78 6.09 -6.47
N GLY A 192 -2.41 7.31 -6.79
CA GLY A 192 -1.79 8.24 -5.86
C GLY A 192 -0.45 8.79 -6.34
N HIS A 193 0.18 9.56 -5.47
CA HIS A 193 1.48 10.16 -5.70
C HIS A 193 2.49 9.61 -4.72
N THR A 194 3.75 9.60 -5.13
CA THR A 194 4.89 9.11 -4.37
C THR A 194 6.09 10.03 -4.57
N THR A 195 7.12 9.89 -3.77
CA THR A 195 8.42 10.55 -3.98
C THR A 195 9.37 9.70 -4.82
N LEU A 196 9.00 8.44 -5.13
CA LEU A 196 9.83 7.51 -5.88
C LEU A 196 9.60 7.62 -7.40
N GLY A 197 10.60 7.26 -8.16
CA GLY A 197 10.53 7.03 -9.60
C GLY A 197 9.91 8.18 -10.38
N SER A 198 8.77 7.94 -11.04
CA SER A 198 8.03 8.92 -11.83
C SER A 198 7.22 9.93 -11.00
N GLY A 199 7.09 9.73 -9.69
CA GLY A 199 6.22 10.52 -8.81
C GLY A 199 4.76 10.08 -8.80
N GLU A 200 4.40 9.03 -9.54
CA GLU A 200 3.05 8.47 -9.61
C GLU A 200 3.06 6.98 -9.25
N VAL A 201 2.10 6.55 -8.45
CA VAL A 201 1.87 5.13 -8.15
C VAL A 201 1.13 4.50 -9.33
N SER A 202 1.72 3.49 -9.94
CA SER A 202 1.17 2.77 -11.10
C SER A 202 0.10 1.76 -10.70
N GLY A 203 0.21 1.18 -9.51
CA GLY A 203 -0.71 0.19 -8.96
C GLY A 203 -0.32 -0.23 -7.57
N TYR A 204 -1.00 -1.23 -7.05
CA TYR A 204 -0.73 -1.77 -5.72
C TYR A 204 -0.52 -3.28 -5.76
N ALA A 205 0.15 -3.80 -4.72
CA ALA A 205 0.32 -5.22 -4.49
C ALA A 205 0.17 -5.54 -3.01
N TYR A 206 -0.29 -6.77 -2.71
CA TYR A 206 -0.45 -7.27 -1.35
C TYR A 206 0.39 -8.52 -1.15
N VAL A 207 1.07 -8.60 -0.03
CA VAL A 207 1.87 -9.76 0.40
C VAL A 207 1.52 -10.12 1.84
N THR A 208 1.89 -11.31 2.29
CA THR A 208 1.70 -11.69 3.70
C THR A 208 2.63 -10.89 4.61
N GLU A 209 2.24 -10.64 5.85
CA GLU A 209 2.99 -9.81 6.82
C GLU A 209 4.40 -10.32 7.07
N ASP A 210 4.62 -11.64 7.03
CA ASP A 210 5.91 -12.28 7.25
C ASP A 210 6.98 -11.96 6.18
N ASN A 211 6.60 -11.25 5.11
CA ASN A 211 7.53 -10.71 4.11
C ASN A 211 8.23 -9.43 4.57
N PHE A 212 7.71 -8.74 5.58
CA PHE A 212 8.31 -7.52 6.11
C PHE A 212 9.31 -7.84 7.22
N ASP A 213 10.43 -7.13 7.21
CA ASP A 213 11.50 -7.22 8.23
C ASP A 213 11.48 -6.00 9.14
N GLN A 214 10.33 -5.76 9.77
CA GLN A 214 10.12 -4.63 10.67
C GLN A 214 9.45 -5.07 11.97
N GLU A 215 9.93 -4.52 13.09
CA GLU A 215 9.36 -4.74 14.42
C GLU A 215 8.13 -3.86 14.70
N VAL A 216 7.84 -2.90 13.83
CA VAL A 216 6.77 -1.90 14.04
C VAL A 216 5.95 -1.73 12.78
N TYR A 217 4.66 -1.51 12.95
CA TYR A 217 3.75 -1.22 11.84
C TYR A 217 4.03 0.16 11.24
N THR A 218 3.88 0.29 9.93
CA THR A 218 4.03 1.58 9.23
C THR A 218 2.71 2.35 9.20
N VAL A 219 1.59 1.65 9.33
CA VAL A 219 0.24 2.19 9.24
C VAL A 219 -0.69 1.45 10.20
N ALA A 220 -1.70 2.14 10.71
CA ALA A 220 -2.83 1.53 11.39
C ALA A 220 -4.13 1.99 10.72
N TYR A 221 -5.03 1.05 10.49
CA TYR A 221 -6.37 1.24 9.95
C TYR A 221 -7.39 1.09 11.05
N LEU A 222 -8.35 2.02 11.14
CA LEU A 222 -9.32 2.07 12.22
C LEU A 222 -10.75 2.10 11.68
N LEU A 223 -11.63 1.37 12.35
CA LEU A 223 -13.08 1.48 12.21
C LEU A 223 -13.67 2.27 13.37
N ALA A 224 -14.52 3.22 13.07
CA ALA A 224 -15.23 4.02 14.06
C ALA A 224 -16.55 3.36 14.41
N LYS A 225 -16.78 3.14 15.70
CA LYS A 225 -17.99 2.49 16.20
C LYS A 225 -19.26 3.26 15.82
N GLY A 226 -20.15 2.60 15.10
CA GLY A 226 -21.41 3.18 14.62
C GLY A 226 -21.28 3.97 13.31
N ALA A 227 -20.11 3.98 12.67
CA ALA A 227 -19.92 4.61 11.36
C ALA A 227 -20.65 3.83 10.26
N ARG A 228 -20.59 2.52 10.32
CA ARG A 228 -21.25 1.61 9.37
C ARG A 228 -22.78 1.72 9.31
N GLU A 229 -23.42 2.19 10.39
CA GLU A 229 -24.87 2.46 10.42
C GLU A 229 -25.25 3.81 9.81
N GLN A 230 -24.28 4.62 9.41
CA GLN A 230 -24.46 5.92 8.80
C GLN A 230 -24.08 5.85 7.32
N VAL A 231 -24.90 6.44 6.47
CA VAL A 231 -24.55 6.53 5.04
C VAL A 231 -23.31 7.41 4.87
N SER A 232 -22.28 6.89 4.21
CA SER A 232 -21.05 7.59 3.88
C SER A 232 -21.34 8.92 3.17
N TYR A 233 -20.47 9.92 3.35
CA TYR A 233 -20.64 11.30 2.83
C TYR A 233 -21.84 12.08 3.40
N THR A 234 -22.41 11.65 4.51
CA THR A 234 -23.41 12.43 5.25
C THR A 234 -22.76 13.19 6.41
N GLU A 235 -23.39 14.30 6.83
CA GLU A 235 -22.94 15.04 8.01
C GLU A 235 -22.93 14.18 9.29
N LEU A 236 -23.83 13.19 9.38
CA LEU A 236 -23.87 12.28 10.53
C LEU A 236 -22.62 11.42 10.58
N TYR A 237 -22.28 10.80 9.46
CA TYR A 237 -21.04 10.00 9.33
C TYR A 237 -19.80 10.86 9.63
N GLU A 238 -19.66 12.00 8.94
CA GLU A 238 -18.50 12.88 9.14
C GLU A 238 -18.34 13.37 10.58
N ASN A 239 -19.44 13.76 11.23
CA ASN A 239 -19.41 14.21 12.62
C ASN A 239 -19.05 13.09 13.59
N LEU A 240 -19.46 11.85 13.31
CA LEU A 240 -19.11 10.68 14.10
C LEU A 240 -17.60 10.41 13.96
N VAL A 241 -17.09 10.29 12.73
CA VAL A 241 -15.67 10.02 12.45
C VAL A 241 -14.79 11.13 13.02
N LYS A 242 -15.13 12.41 12.82
CA LYS A 242 -14.39 13.56 13.41
C LYS A 242 -14.29 13.50 14.94
N LYS A 243 -15.34 13.04 15.63
CA LYS A 243 -15.29 12.86 17.09
C LYS A 243 -14.32 11.76 17.51
N VAL A 244 -14.26 10.65 16.74
CA VAL A 244 -13.31 9.57 17.00
C VAL A 244 -11.89 10.06 16.67
N GLN A 245 -11.70 10.71 15.53
CA GLN A 245 -10.43 11.33 15.13
C GLN A 245 -9.86 12.23 16.23
N SER A 246 -10.67 13.16 16.75
CA SER A 246 -10.20 14.08 17.81
C SER A 246 -9.76 13.35 19.10
N ARG A 247 -10.34 12.18 19.39
CA ARG A 247 -9.93 11.37 20.54
C ARG A 247 -8.65 10.59 20.26
N VAL A 248 -8.48 10.08 19.03
CA VAL A 248 -7.23 9.46 18.57
C VAL A 248 -6.10 10.49 18.60
N GLU A 249 -6.36 11.70 18.09
CA GLU A 249 -5.41 12.82 18.18
C GLU A 249 -5.05 13.17 19.63
N GLY A 250 -5.99 12.99 20.57
CA GLY A 250 -5.79 13.28 21.97
C GLY A 250 -4.74 12.41 22.67
N ILE A 251 -4.45 11.20 22.17
CA ILE A 251 -3.39 10.33 22.71
C ILE A 251 -2.04 10.49 21.97
N LYS A 252 -2.02 11.28 20.89
CA LYS A 252 -0.86 11.40 19.99
C LYS A 252 0.41 11.83 20.71
N GLU A 253 0.34 12.94 21.47
CA GLU A 253 1.52 13.52 22.14
C GLU A 253 2.19 12.52 23.09
N GLU A 254 1.39 11.84 23.92
CA GLU A 254 1.86 10.83 24.85
C GLU A 254 2.52 9.64 24.10
N ARG A 255 1.84 9.11 23.07
CA ARG A 255 2.35 7.96 22.32
C ARG A 255 3.62 8.31 21.54
N CYS A 256 3.67 9.48 20.90
CA CYS A 256 4.87 9.97 20.22
C CYS A 256 6.05 10.10 21.18
N GLN A 257 5.82 10.62 22.39
CA GLN A 257 6.89 10.78 23.39
C GLN A 257 7.41 9.41 23.88
N LEU A 258 6.50 8.48 24.19
CA LEU A 258 6.88 7.12 24.61
C LEU A 258 7.70 6.40 23.52
N ARG A 259 7.27 6.53 22.26
CA ARG A 259 8.00 5.94 21.13
C ARG A 259 9.38 6.56 20.96
N TYR A 260 9.49 7.89 20.99
CA TYR A 260 10.76 8.60 20.92
C TYR A 260 11.72 8.16 22.02
N ASP A 261 11.24 8.09 23.27
CA ASP A 261 12.06 7.69 24.41
C ASP A 261 12.52 6.23 24.30
N SER A 262 11.67 5.33 23.80
CA SER A 262 12.01 3.93 23.52
C SER A 262 13.11 3.82 22.48
N VAL A 263 12.96 4.49 21.32
CA VAL A 263 13.96 4.46 20.23
C VAL A 263 15.28 5.06 20.69
N ARG A 264 15.22 6.21 21.39
CA ARG A 264 16.40 6.86 21.96
C ARG A 264 17.10 5.98 22.99
N GLY A 265 16.34 5.30 23.85
CA GLY A 265 16.88 4.39 24.86
C GLY A 265 17.60 3.19 24.22
N LYS A 266 17.00 2.55 23.21
CA LYS A 266 17.64 1.48 22.45
C LYS A 266 18.95 1.94 21.81
N ALA A 267 18.94 3.06 21.09
CA ALA A 267 20.13 3.60 20.45
C ALA A 267 21.25 3.96 21.45
N GLN A 268 20.91 4.50 22.63
CA GLN A 268 21.88 4.77 23.69
C GLN A 268 22.48 3.49 24.26
N GLN A 269 21.70 2.43 24.41
CA GLN A 269 22.17 1.14 24.89
C GLN A 269 23.11 0.49 23.88
N GLU A 270 22.77 0.47 22.61
CA GLU A 270 23.61 -0.05 21.52
C GLU A 270 24.93 0.69 21.41
N LEU A 271 24.92 2.02 21.57
CA LEU A 271 26.13 2.84 21.60
C LEU A 271 27.02 2.46 22.78
N ALA A 272 26.45 2.33 23.99
CA ALA A 272 27.21 1.96 25.18
C ALA A 272 27.83 0.55 25.09
N ASP A 273 27.07 -0.41 24.52
CA ASP A 273 27.55 -1.76 24.28
C ASP A 273 28.68 -1.79 23.23
N GLY A 274 28.55 -1.03 22.14
CA GLY A 274 29.59 -0.86 21.13
C GLY A 274 30.87 -0.20 21.69
N GLU A 275 30.74 0.83 22.51
CA GLU A 275 31.90 1.47 23.20
C GLU A 275 32.64 0.50 24.12
N LYS A 276 31.89 -0.35 24.83
CA LYS A 276 32.46 -1.39 25.69
C LYS A 276 33.20 -2.44 24.88
N GLU A 277 32.63 -2.95 23.82
CA GLU A 277 33.25 -3.91 22.91
C GLU A 277 34.53 -3.36 22.29
N LEU A 278 34.51 -2.09 21.85
CA LEU A 278 35.67 -1.40 21.32
C LEU A 278 36.76 -1.27 22.37
N ALA A 279 36.44 -0.94 23.63
CA ALA A 279 37.40 -0.84 24.73
C ALA A 279 38.05 -2.20 25.04
N ASP A 280 37.26 -3.26 25.07
CA ASP A 280 37.75 -4.63 25.30
C ASP A 280 38.62 -5.12 24.12
N GLY A 281 38.23 -4.83 22.89
CA GLY A 281 39.00 -5.11 21.68
C GLY A 281 40.37 -4.40 21.68
N LYS A 282 40.41 -3.12 22.04
CA LYS A 282 41.65 -2.35 22.19
C LYS A 282 42.57 -2.93 23.28
N LYS A 283 41.98 -3.36 24.39
CA LYS A 283 42.76 -3.98 25.51
C LYS A 283 43.37 -5.32 25.07
N LYS A 284 42.61 -6.14 24.34
CA LYS A 284 43.10 -7.42 23.79
C LYS A 284 44.22 -7.18 22.79
N ALA A 285 44.05 -6.29 21.83
CA ALA A 285 45.07 -5.97 20.83
C ALA A 285 46.35 -5.42 21.46
N ARG A 286 46.28 -4.60 22.52
CA ARG A 286 47.47 -4.14 23.26
C ARG A 286 48.23 -5.29 23.91
N ARG A 287 47.55 -6.24 24.56
CA ARG A 287 48.18 -7.42 25.16
C ARG A 287 48.89 -8.26 24.10
N GLU A 288 48.21 -8.58 23.03
CA GLU A 288 48.79 -9.36 21.92
C GLU A 288 50.01 -8.66 21.32
N LEU A 289 49.99 -7.33 21.19
CA LEU A 289 51.11 -6.55 20.70
C LEU A 289 52.31 -6.56 21.70
N GLU A 290 52.04 -6.49 23.00
CA GLU A 290 53.10 -6.60 24.04
C GLU A 290 53.74 -7.99 24.07
N ASP A 291 52.92 -9.04 23.98
CA ASP A 291 53.41 -10.42 23.92
C ASP A 291 54.26 -10.66 22.65
N ALA A 292 53.80 -10.20 21.49
CA ALA A 292 54.55 -10.29 20.25
C ALA A 292 55.90 -9.52 20.29
N LYS A 293 55.93 -8.33 20.94
CA LYS A 293 57.16 -7.57 21.13
C LYS A 293 58.13 -8.31 22.02
N LYS A 294 57.66 -8.96 23.08
CA LYS A 294 58.46 -9.78 23.97
C LYS A 294 59.09 -10.98 23.26
N GLU A 295 58.25 -11.72 22.50
CA GLU A 295 58.74 -12.83 21.68
C GLU A 295 59.78 -12.41 20.66
N LEU A 296 59.60 -11.26 20.00
CA LEU A 296 60.53 -10.70 19.05
C LEU A 296 61.84 -10.31 19.74
N SER A 297 61.78 -9.73 20.94
CA SER A 297 62.98 -9.41 21.75
C SER A 297 63.80 -10.67 22.13
N ASP A 298 63.05 -11.70 22.59
CA ASP A 298 63.66 -12.97 22.97
C ASP A 298 64.35 -13.72 21.77
N ALA A 299 63.66 -13.65 20.60
CA ALA A 299 64.16 -14.18 19.34
C ALA A 299 65.47 -13.47 18.89
N ARG A 300 65.45 -12.11 18.98
CA ARG A 300 66.63 -11.29 18.67
C ARG A 300 67.83 -11.67 19.57
N LYS A 301 67.63 -11.82 20.88
CA LYS A 301 68.68 -12.22 21.82
C LYS A 301 69.24 -13.59 21.47
N LYS A 302 68.37 -14.57 21.18
CA LYS A 302 68.79 -15.90 20.73
C LYS A 302 69.62 -15.86 19.44
N LEU A 303 69.29 -14.96 18.52
CA LEU A 303 70.03 -14.78 17.28
C LEU A 303 71.41 -14.17 17.53
N GLU A 304 71.50 -13.17 18.43
CA GLU A 304 72.77 -12.56 18.82
C GLU A 304 73.67 -13.56 19.51
N ASP A 305 73.14 -14.35 20.46
CA ASP A 305 73.89 -15.41 21.16
C ASP A 305 74.40 -16.47 20.16
N GLY A 306 73.53 -16.95 19.26
CA GLY A 306 73.93 -17.93 18.24
C GLY A 306 74.94 -17.37 17.23
N ARG A 307 74.92 -16.08 16.93
CA ARG A 307 75.92 -15.42 16.10
C ARG A 307 77.27 -15.33 16.80
N ALA A 308 77.30 -15.01 18.09
CA ALA A 308 78.53 -14.98 18.89
C ALA A 308 79.12 -16.36 18.97
N GLU A 309 78.35 -17.43 19.21
CA GLU A 309 78.83 -18.80 19.21
C GLU A 309 79.46 -19.22 17.86
N TYR A 310 78.80 -18.83 16.75
CA TYR A 310 79.28 -19.08 15.40
C TYR A 310 80.61 -18.37 15.14
N GLU A 311 80.76 -17.09 15.50
CA GLU A 311 81.96 -16.30 15.33
C GLU A 311 83.12 -16.86 16.18
N ASP A 312 82.83 -17.35 17.39
CA ASP A 312 83.87 -18.02 18.25
C ASP A 312 84.31 -19.36 17.67
N GLY A 313 83.35 -20.17 17.16
CA GLY A 313 83.65 -21.42 16.46
C GLY A 313 84.52 -21.23 15.20
N VAL A 314 84.29 -20.14 14.46
CA VAL A 314 85.08 -19.76 13.26
C VAL A 314 86.53 -19.37 13.70
N ARG A 315 86.69 -18.65 14.81
CA ARG A 315 88.03 -18.31 15.35
C ARG A 315 88.77 -19.56 15.77
N GLN A 316 88.18 -20.47 16.55
CA GLN A 316 88.78 -21.73 16.98
C GLN A 316 89.22 -22.59 15.80
N LEU A 317 88.47 -22.63 14.72
CA LEU A 317 88.84 -23.31 13.49
C LEU A 317 90.02 -22.64 12.76
N SER A 318 90.05 -21.28 12.83
CA SER A 318 91.22 -20.53 12.27
C SER A 318 92.52 -20.74 13.01
N ASP A 319 92.42 -20.79 14.34
CA ASP A 319 93.62 -20.97 15.23
C ASP A 319 94.13 -22.43 15.23
N ALA A 320 93.32 -23.39 14.75
CA ALA A 320 93.68 -24.80 14.62
C ALA A 320 94.33 -25.17 13.27
N LYS A 321 94.48 -24.25 12.35
CA LYS A 321 95.19 -24.38 11.08
C LYS A 321 96.60 -23.79 11.14
#